data_6f74cc97aabfe801e33c5e371ea6e73b
#
_entry.id   6f74cc97aabfe801e33c5e371ea6e73b
#
_cell.length_a   1.000
_cell.length_b   1.000
_cell.length_c   1.000
_cell.angle_alpha   90.00
_cell.angle_beta   90.00
_cell.angle_gamma   90.00
#
_symmetry.space_group_name_H-M   'P 1'
#
loop_
_entity.id
_entity.type
_entity.pdbx_description
1 polymer ?
#
loop_
_entity_poly.entity_id
_entity_poly.type
_entity_poly.pdbx_seq_one_letter_code
_entity_poly.pdbx_strand_id
1 'polypeptide(L)'
;YYNYYTLTITPATDGLDIVAQARTFDIFTAHVRTALNGLICTGVYGDTTYRLALTETATGFSLLLSLPDGDFHLDFAALSDTSCSLTFTDAAGQQVSLTGSLCTPESPVIPEAIGTIELTQLLDGLF
;
A
#
# COMPACT_ATOMS: atom_id res chain seq x y z
N TYR A 1 -4.48 28.75 -10.38
CA TYR A 1 -5.33 27.60 -10.08
C TYR A 1 -4.84 26.87 -8.84
N TYR A 2 -5.65 26.91 -7.81
CA TYR A 2 -5.40 26.11 -6.63
C TYR A 2 -6.25 24.87 -6.70
N ASN A 3 -5.60 23.71 -6.78
CA ASN A 3 -6.29 22.44 -6.62
C ASN A 3 -6.41 22.17 -5.12
N TYR A 4 -7.62 22.22 -4.63
CA TYR A 4 -7.90 21.88 -3.23
C TYR A 4 -8.24 20.39 -3.16
N TYR A 5 -7.45 19.69 -2.40
CA TYR A 5 -7.75 18.30 -2.05
C TYR A 5 -8.21 18.26 -0.61
N THR A 6 -9.30 17.58 -0.38
CA THR A 6 -9.85 17.37 0.96
C THR A 6 -9.78 15.89 1.27
N LEU A 7 -9.17 15.57 2.40
CA LEU A 7 -9.14 14.21 2.92
C LEU A 7 -10.02 14.15 4.15
N THR A 8 -11.05 13.32 4.12
CA THR A 8 -11.96 13.14 5.24
C THR A 8 -11.84 11.71 5.76
N ILE A 9 -11.59 11.56 7.05
CA ILE A 9 -11.52 10.27 7.72
C ILE A 9 -12.63 10.22 8.74
N THR A 10 -13.50 9.24 8.61
CA THR A 10 -14.68 9.07 9.46
C THR A 10 -14.65 7.70 10.11
N PRO A 11 -14.80 7.60 11.46
CA PRO A 11 -14.94 6.31 12.10
C PRO A 11 -16.19 5.57 11.60
N ALA A 12 -16.04 4.27 11.38
CA ALA A 12 -17.14 3.37 11.05
C ALA A 12 -17.25 2.28 12.13
N THR A 13 -18.34 1.53 12.13
CA THR A 13 -18.60 0.49 13.16
C THR A 13 -17.50 -0.57 13.20
N ASP A 14 -16.92 -0.89 12.05
CA ASP A 14 -15.93 -1.95 11.90
C ASP A 14 -14.54 -1.43 11.47
N GLY A 15 -14.36 -0.11 11.42
CA GLY A 15 -13.09 0.45 10.98
C GLY A 15 -13.17 1.93 10.68
N LEU A 16 -12.65 2.32 9.52
CA LEU A 16 -12.55 3.72 9.09
C LEU A 16 -13.03 3.87 7.65
N ASP A 17 -13.70 4.97 7.38
CA ASP A 17 -13.99 5.43 6.03
C ASP A 17 -13.10 6.60 5.67
N ILE A 18 -12.49 6.55 4.50
CA ILE A 18 -11.60 7.58 3.99
C ILE A 18 -12.14 8.03 2.64
N VAL A 19 -12.29 9.35 2.48
CA VAL A 19 -12.71 9.94 1.22
C VAL A 19 -11.73 11.05 0.87
N ALA A 20 -11.17 10.97 -0.33
CA ALA A 20 -10.36 12.04 -0.89
C ALA A 20 -11.13 12.69 -2.04
N GLN A 21 -11.24 14.00 -1.99
CA GLN A 21 -11.99 14.80 -2.97
C GLN A 21 -11.10 15.87 -3.57
N ALA A 22 -11.24 16.08 -4.88
CA ALA A 22 -10.72 17.26 -5.56
C ALA A 22 -11.91 18.14 -5.91
N ARG A 23 -12.01 19.31 -5.30
CA ARG A 23 -13.17 20.19 -5.43
C ARG A 23 -14.44 19.46 -4.97
N THR A 24 -15.33 19.13 -5.92
CA THR A 24 -16.61 18.45 -5.65
C THR A 24 -16.60 16.97 -6.09
N PHE A 25 -15.48 16.47 -6.60
CA PHE A 25 -15.40 15.12 -7.12
C PHE A 25 -14.71 14.20 -6.14
N ASP A 26 -15.29 13.03 -5.90
CA ASP A 26 -14.63 11.97 -5.18
C ASP A 26 -13.56 11.36 -6.09
N ILE A 27 -12.29 11.46 -5.68
CA ILE A 27 -11.18 10.85 -6.39
C ILE A 27 -10.97 9.42 -5.90
N PHE A 28 -11.12 9.23 -4.59
CA PHE A 28 -10.73 8.02 -3.92
C PHE A 28 -11.63 7.81 -2.71
N THR A 29 -12.11 6.60 -2.56
CA THR A 29 -12.79 6.16 -1.35
C THR A 29 -12.15 4.90 -0.83
N ALA A 30 -12.10 4.75 0.48
CA ALA A 30 -11.58 3.56 1.12
C ALA A 30 -12.38 3.26 2.36
N HIS A 31 -12.71 2.00 2.55
CA HIS A 31 -13.22 1.48 3.80
C HIS A 31 -12.20 0.49 4.34
N VAL A 32 -11.60 0.83 5.47
CA VAL A 32 -10.57 0.01 6.12
C VAL A 32 -11.18 -0.66 7.32
N ARG A 33 -11.11 -1.97 7.37
CA ARG A 33 -11.59 -2.75 8.50
C ARG A 33 -10.55 -3.75 8.97
N THR A 34 -10.64 -4.15 10.22
CA THR A 34 -9.80 -5.22 10.74
C THR A 34 -10.29 -6.57 10.23
N ALA A 35 -9.35 -7.46 10.03
CA ALA A 35 -9.60 -8.84 9.61
C ALA A 35 -8.70 -9.77 10.43
N LEU A 36 -8.91 -11.06 10.32
CA LEU A 36 -8.06 -12.03 10.99
C LEU A 36 -6.62 -11.85 10.52
N ASN A 37 -5.73 -11.55 11.46
CA ASN A 37 -4.30 -11.33 11.21
C ASN A 37 -3.98 -10.19 10.24
N GLY A 38 -4.86 -9.18 10.14
CA GLY A 38 -4.56 -8.09 9.23
C GLY A 38 -5.66 -7.06 9.07
N LEU A 39 -5.63 -6.42 7.91
CA LEU A 39 -6.54 -5.36 7.52
C LEU A 39 -7.05 -5.61 6.11
N ILE A 40 -8.29 -5.21 5.86
CA ILE A 40 -8.86 -5.21 4.52
C ILE A 40 -9.32 -3.79 4.21
N CYS A 41 -8.92 -3.31 3.05
CA CYS A 41 -9.34 -2.02 2.52
C CYS A 41 -10.05 -2.24 1.19
N THR A 42 -11.27 -1.74 1.09
CA THR A 42 -12.04 -1.77 -0.15
C THR A 42 -12.44 -0.36 -0.53
N GLY A 43 -12.53 -0.09 -1.80
CA GLY A 43 -12.91 1.23 -2.23
C GLY A 43 -12.93 1.41 -3.74
N VAL A 44 -12.94 2.69 -4.13
CA VAL A 44 -12.99 3.11 -5.53
C VAL A 44 -11.95 4.19 -5.74
N TYR A 45 -11.18 4.06 -6.81
CA TYR A 45 -10.30 5.10 -7.31
C TYR A 45 -10.71 5.44 -8.73
N GLY A 46 -11.21 6.66 -8.93
CA GLY A 46 -11.83 7.01 -10.20
C GLY A 46 -13.02 6.10 -10.49
N ASP A 47 -12.95 5.36 -11.58
CA ASP A 47 -13.96 4.39 -11.96
C ASP A 47 -13.61 2.94 -11.59
N THR A 48 -12.47 2.76 -10.92
CA THR A 48 -11.94 1.43 -10.64
C THR A 48 -12.17 1.05 -9.19
N THR A 49 -12.87 -0.06 -8.98
CA THR A 49 -12.99 -0.67 -7.65
C THR A 49 -11.72 -1.46 -7.33
N TYR A 50 -11.34 -1.47 -6.08
CA TYR A 50 -10.17 -2.20 -5.63
C TYR A 50 -10.42 -2.84 -4.27
N ARG A 51 -9.64 -3.87 -3.97
CA ARG A 51 -9.58 -4.49 -2.66
C ARG A 51 -8.11 -4.73 -2.30
N LEU A 52 -7.73 -4.24 -1.15
CA LEU A 52 -6.39 -4.39 -0.63
C LEU A 52 -6.46 -5.20 0.66
N ALA A 53 -5.75 -6.31 0.72
CA ALA A 53 -5.70 -7.14 1.92
C ALA A 53 -4.26 -7.23 2.42
N LEU A 54 -4.05 -6.79 3.64
CA LEU A 54 -2.78 -6.93 4.34
C LEU A 54 -2.94 -8.04 5.37
N THR A 55 -2.10 -9.07 5.27
CA THR A 55 -2.15 -10.22 6.16
C THR A 55 -0.77 -10.46 6.78
N GLU A 56 -0.75 -10.61 8.08
CA GLU A 56 0.46 -11.02 8.79
C GLU A 56 0.74 -12.50 8.52
N THR A 57 1.99 -12.80 8.21
CA THR A 57 2.45 -14.18 8.01
C THR A 57 3.43 -14.57 9.13
N ALA A 58 3.84 -15.83 9.16
CA ALA A 58 4.79 -16.30 10.16
C ALA A 58 6.15 -15.57 10.11
N THR A 59 6.54 -15.07 8.93
CA THR A 59 7.85 -14.46 8.71
C THR A 59 7.77 -12.97 8.31
N GLY A 60 6.57 -12.43 8.14
CA GLY A 60 6.41 -11.06 7.73
C GLY A 60 4.96 -10.73 7.41
N PHE A 61 4.71 -10.25 6.21
CA PHE A 61 3.35 -9.93 5.78
C PHE A 61 3.17 -10.14 4.28
N SER A 62 1.91 -10.27 3.89
CA SER A 62 1.49 -10.38 2.50
C SER A 62 0.48 -9.29 2.20
N LEU A 63 0.65 -8.64 1.07
CA LEU A 63 -0.25 -7.61 0.58
C LEU A 63 -0.84 -8.08 -0.75
N LEU A 64 -2.16 -8.14 -0.81
CA LEU A 64 -2.89 -8.52 -2.03
C LEU A 64 -3.71 -7.33 -2.49
N LEU A 65 -3.44 -6.84 -3.69
CA LEU A 65 -4.24 -5.82 -4.35
C LEU A 65 -5.05 -6.48 -5.46
N SER A 66 -6.36 -6.49 -5.30
CA SER A 66 -7.29 -7.04 -6.29
C SER A 66 -7.94 -5.92 -7.08
N LEU A 67 -7.73 -5.93 -8.39
CA LEU A 67 -8.31 -5.00 -9.34
C LEU A 67 -9.16 -5.78 -10.34
N PRO A 68 -10.07 -5.10 -11.08
CA PRO A 68 -10.90 -5.80 -12.07
C PRO A 68 -10.10 -6.57 -13.12
N ASP A 69 -8.89 -6.10 -13.45
CA ASP A 69 -8.05 -6.70 -14.47
C ASP A 69 -7.09 -7.77 -13.92
N GLY A 70 -7.01 -7.96 -12.63
CA GLY A 70 -6.18 -8.98 -12.03
C GLY A 70 -5.66 -8.62 -10.65
N ASP A 71 -4.92 -9.54 -10.08
CA ASP A 71 -4.41 -9.45 -8.73
C ASP A 71 -2.90 -9.21 -8.73
N PHE A 72 -2.46 -8.37 -7.80
CA PHE A 72 -1.04 -8.11 -7.57
C PHE A 72 -0.71 -8.50 -6.13
N HIS A 73 0.40 -9.21 -5.96
CA HIS A 73 0.87 -9.67 -4.66
C HIS A 73 2.20 -9.02 -4.32
N LEU A 74 2.33 -8.64 -3.06
CA LEU A 74 3.59 -8.23 -2.48
C LEU A 74 3.81 -9.03 -1.21
N ASP A 75 4.85 -9.85 -1.19
CA ASP A 75 5.17 -10.70 -0.05
C ASP A 75 6.49 -10.26 0.56
N PHE A 76 6.45 -9.94 1.83
CA PHE A 76 7.63 -9.61 2.62
C PHE A 76 7.91 -10.73 3.61
N ALA A 77 9.14 -11.21 3.64
CA ALA A 77 9.56 -12.25 4.57
C ALA A 77 10.93 -11.93 5.17
N ALA A 78 11.04 -12.04 6.47
CA ALA A 78 12.32 -12.04 7.15
C ALA A 78 12.97 -13.41 6.97
N LEU A 79 14.18 -13.44 6.41
CA LEU A 79 14.93 -14.67 6.18
C LEU A 79 15.83 -15.01 7.37
N SER A 80 16.28 -13.97 8.08
CA SER A 80 17.10 -14.05 9.28
C SER A 80 16.97 -12.75 10.06
N ASP A 81 17.72 -12.59 11.14
CA ASP A 81 17.73 -11.35 11.92
C ASP A 81 18.25 -10.15 11.12
N THR A 82 18.97 -10.40 10.02
CA THR A 82 19.64 -9.36 9.25
C THR A 82 19.28 -9.33 7.78
N SER A 83 18.45 -10.27 7.31
CA SER A 83 18.07 -10.31 5.89
C SER A 83 16.57 -10.48 5.71
N CYS A 84 16.08 -9.95 4.61
CA CYS A 84 14.67 -10.04 4.22
C CYS A 84 14.55 -10.23 2.72
N SER A 85 13.40 -10.71 2.31
CA SER A 85 13.02 -10.79 0.90
C SER A 85 11.73 -10.04 0.65
N LEU A 86 11.62 -9.47 -0.54
CA LEU A 86 10.42 -8.83 -1.03
C LEU A 86 10.13 -9.44 -2.39
N THR A 87 8.97 -10.06 -2.54
CA THR A 87 8.55 -10.67 -3.78
C THR A 87 7.30 -9.99 -4.29
N PHE A 88 7.38 -9.48 -5.50
CA PHE A 88 6.25 -8.88 -6.19
C PHE A 88 5.78 -9.82 -7.29
N THR A 89 4.46 -10.09 -7.33
CA THR A 89 3.83 -10.92 -8.37
C THR A 89 2.78 -10.08 -9.08
N ASP A 90 2.89 -9.96 -10.40
CA ASP A 90 1.92 -9.20 -11.19
C ASP A 90 0.69 -10.04 -11.55
N ALA A 91 -0.26 -9.42 -12.26
CA ALA A 91 -1.51 -10.07 -12.64
C ALA A 91 -1.32 -11.25 -13.62
N ALA A 92 -0.19 -11.29 -14.33
CA ALA A 92 0.14 -12.38 -15.23
C ALA A 92 0.89 -13.53 -14.54
N GLY A 93 1.18 -13.37 -13.24
CA GLY A 93 1.92 -14.36 -12.47
C GLY A 93 3.43 -14.21 -12.57
N GLN A 94 3.93 -13.15 -13.20
CA GLN A 94 5.36 -12.88 -13.25
C GLN A 94 5.86 -12.34 -11.93
N GLN A 95 7.02 -12.81 -11.51
CA GLN A 95 7.58 -12.48 -10.20
C GLN A 95 8.92 -11.77 -10.32
N VAL A 96 9.10 -10.78 -9.45
CA VAL A 96 10.37 -10.12 -9.19
C VAL A 96 10.66 -10.22 -7.71
N SER A 97 11.83 -10.74 -7.37
CA SER A 97 12.24 -10.89 -5.97
C SER A 97 13.48 -10.06 -5.70
N LEU A 98 13.45 -9.35 -4.58
CA LEU A 98 14.57 -8.59 -4.06
C LEU A 98 14.95 -9.18 -2.71
N THR A 99 16.25 -9.35 -2.49
CA THR A 99 16.79 -9.78 -1.20
C THR A 99 17.69 -8.69 -0.68
N GLY A 100 17.51 -8.30 0.55
CA GLY A 100 18.26 -7.22 1.15
C GLY A 100 18.68 -7.52 2.58
N SER A 101 19.62 -6.73 3.07
CA SER A 101 19.99 -6.73 4.46
C SER A 101 19.10 -5.75 5.21
N LEU A 102 18.54 -6.19 6.34
CA LEU A 102 17.85 -5.28 7.24
C LEU A 102 18.86 -4.36 7.88
N CYS A 103 18.58 -3.06 7.85
CA CYS A 103 19.39 -2.10 8.53
C CYS A 103 19.33 -2.36 10.03
N THR A 104 20.49 -2.47 10.67
CA THR A 104 20.54 -2.49 12.13
C THR A 104 20.15 -1.10 12.65
N PRO A 105 19.58 -1.00 13.87
CA PRO A 105 19.24 0.30 14.44
C PRO A 105 20.41 1.26 14.54
N GLU A 106 21.63 0.76 14.47
CA GLU A 106 22.87 1.53 14.60
C GLU A 106 23.32 2.19 13.29
N SER A 107 22.80 1.75 12.16
CA SER A 107 23.17 2.29 10.85
C SER A 107 21.99 2.31 9.90
N PRO A 108 20.98 3.16 10.15
CA PRO A 108 19.94 3.34 9.16
C PRO A 108 20.51 4.14 7.99
N VAL A 109 21.15 3.47 7.05
CA VAL A 109 21.54 4.12 5.81
C VAL A 109 20.35 4.01 4.86
N ILE A 110 19.34 4.80 5.14
CA ILE A 110 18.34 5.13 4.14
C ILE A 110 18.86 6.39 3.47
N PRO A 111 19.17 6.38 2.16
CA PRO A 111 19.49 7.62 1.46
C PRO A 111 18.23 8.48 1.50
N GLU A 112 18.20 9.47 2.37
CA GLU A 112 17.05 10.35 2.57
C GLU A 112 16.54 10.95 1.25
N ALA A 113 17.47 11.23 0.34
CA ALA A 113 17.15 11.84 -0.95
C ALA A 113 16.30 10.92 -1.86
N ILE A 114 16.54 9.61 -1.83
CA ILE A 114 15.83 8.67 -2.71
C ILE A 114 14.40 8.47 -2.24
N GLY A 115 14.19 8.27 -0.95
CA GLY A 115 12.84 8.07 -0.42
C GLY A 115 11.93 9.27 -0.62
N THR A 116 12.43 10.49 -0.40
CA THR A 116 11.64 11.71 -0.54
C THR A 116 11.29 11.99 -2.00
N ILE A 117 12.24 11.82 -2.92
CA ILE A 117 12.02 12.08 -4.35
C ILE A 117 11.02 11.08 -4.93
N GLU A 118 11.17 9.80 -4.62
CA GLU A 118 10.26 8.77 -5.11
C GLU A 118 8.84 8.96 -4.62
N LEU A 119 8.66 9.31 -3.36
CA LEU A 119 7.33 9.56 -2.80
C LEU A 119 6.67 10.77 -3.46
N THR A 120 7.40 11.85 -3.67
CA THR A 120 6.90 13.04 -4.34
C THR A 120 6.51 12.73 -5.79
N GLN A 121 7.35 11.99 -6.52
CA GLN A 121 7.05 11.58 -7.88
C GLN A 121 5.84 10.66 -7.94
N LEU A 122 5.71 9.75 -7.00
CA LEU A 122 4.56 8.87 -6.92
C LEU A 122 3.27 9.65 -6.68
N LEU A 123 3.29 10.61 -5.75
CA LEU A 123 2.14 11.47 -5.47
C LEU A 123 1.79 12.35 -6.67
N ASP A 124 2.77 12.92 -7.36
CA ASP A 124 2.56 13.70 -8.56
C ASP A 124 1.97 12.84 -9.69
N GLY A 125 2.36 11.59 -9.78
CA GLY A 125 1.81 10.65 -10.76
C GLY A 125 0.38 10.21 -10.45
N LEU A 126 -0.05 10.27 -9.19
CA LEU A 126 -1.39 9.90 -8.76
C LEU A 126 -2.39 11.05 -8.88
N PHE A 127 -1.92 12.26 -8.83
CA PHE A 127 -2.73 13.47 -8.86
C PHE A 127 -2.39 14.35 -10.06
#